data_4a5f4d44e731bc568c3a2e73a89227ff
#
_entry.id   4a5f4d44e731bc568c3a2e73a89227ff
#
_cell.length_a   1.000
_cell.length_b   1.000
_cell.length_c   1.000
_cell.angle_alpha   90.00
_cell.angle_beta   90.00
_cell.angle_gamma   90.00
#
_symmetry.space_group_name_H-M   'P 1'
#
loop_
_entity.id
_entity.type
_entity.pdbx_description
1 polymer ?
#
loop_
_entity_poly.entity_id
_entity_poly.type
_entity_poly.pdbx_seq_one_letter_code
_entity_poly.pdbx_strand_id
1 'polypeptide(L)'
;MKFIFCGDFVSQDPKSIQVDLRLQNLFKDADYVAVNFEAPVRGVGKPICKSGPSLTQSEDSPAFIENLGVNIIMLANNHMMDQDQEGCEASIKAFKGETRIIGAGCFDDAYRLHVIEKDGVNVGLLCLVHKEFGALGLDATSLDYGTAWINHPMVNKTILNRSEEHTS
;
A
#
# COMPACT_ATOMS: atom_id res chain seq x y z
N MET A 1 6.51 20.90 3.16
CA MET A 1 6.20 19.50 2.83
C MET A 1 4.85 19.45 2.13
N LYS A 2 4.75 18.81 0.93
CA LYS A 2 3.53 18.68 0.13
C LYS A 2 3.23 17.22 -0.14
N PHE A 3 2.08 16.73 0.34
CA PHE A 3 1.56 15.40 0.08
C PHE A 3 0.41 15.45 -0.92
N ILE A 4 0.34 14.43 -1.79
CA ILE A 4 -0.82 14.14 -2.62
C ILE A 4 -1.26 12.70 -2.32
N PHE A 5 -2.51 12.54 -1.93
CA PHE A 5 -3.12 11.23 -1.76
C PHE A 5 -4.08 10.99 -2.92
N CYS A 6 -3.82 9.95 -3.67
CA CYS A 6 -4.68 9.47 -4.75
C CYS A 6 -5.58 8.34 -4.22
N GLY A 7 -6.63 8.04 -4.97
CA GLY A 7 -7.50 6.89 -4.72
C GLY A 7 -6.91 5.58 -5.24
N ASP A 8 -7.83 4.68 -5.58
CA ASP A 8 -7.52 3.33 -6.04
C ASP A 8 -6.90 3.33 -7.44
N PHE A 9 -5.86 2.55 -7.58
CA PHE A 9 -5.25 2.25 -8.86
C PHE A 9 -5.31 0.74 -9.12
N VAL A 10 -5.98 0.38 -10.19
CA VAL A 10 -5.99 -0.97 -10.74
C VAL A 10 -6.03 -0.87 -12.27
N SER A 11 -5.15 -1.57 -12.98
CA SER A 11 -5.14 -1.57 -14.45
C SER A 11 -4.68 -2.91 -15.00
N GLN A 12 -5.36 -3.38 -16.04
CA GLN A 12 -4.95 -4.55 -16.81
C GLN A 12 -3.99 -4.20 -17.95
N ASP A 13 -3.99 -2.94 -18.38
CA ASP A 13 -3.12 -2.40 -19.42
C ASP A 13 -2.72 -0.95 -19.09
N PRO A 14 -1.78 -0.75 -18.14
CA PRO A 14 -1.35 0.59 -17.77
C PRO A 14 -0.64 1.35 -18.90
N LYS A 15 -0.07 0.63 -19.88
CA LYS A 15 0.62 1.24 -21.03
C LYS A 15 -0.33 2.00 -21.97
N SER A 16 -1.62 1.65 -21.96
CA SER A 16 -2.64 2.38 -22.73
C SER A 16 -3.12 3.67 -22.07
N ILE A 17 -2.79 3.89 -20.79
CA ILE A 17 -3.26 5.04 -20.02
C ILE A 17 -2.49 6.29 -20.45
N GLN A 18 -3.21 7.29 -20.93
CA GLN A 18 -2.68 8.61 -21.19
C GLN A 18 -2.88 9.51 -19.97
N VAL A 19 -1.79 9.93 -19.36
CA VAL A 19 -1.83 10.80 -18.18
C VAL A 19 -1.70 12.25 -18.61
N ASP A 20 -2.67 13.10 -18.22
CA ASP A 20 -2.65 14.54 -18.51
C ASP A 20 -1.37 15.20 -17.94
N LEU A 21 -0.76 16.09 -18.72
CA LEU A 21 0.46 16.82 -18.30
C LEU A 21 0.28 17.63 -17.04
N ARG A 22 -0.92 18.12 -16.75
CA ARG A 22 -1.22 18.85 -15.51
C ARG A 22 -1.08 17.94 -14.30
N LEU A 23 -1.53 16.68 -14.40
CA LEU A 23 -1.38 15.69 -13.34
C LEU A 23 0.09 15.29 -13.15
N GLN A 24 0.82 15.06 -14.25
CA GLN A 24 2.24 14.76 -14.19
C GLN A 24 3.04 15.90 -13.52
N ASN A 25 2.74 17.15 -13.86
CA ASN A 25 3.38 18.32 -13.24
C ASN A 25 3.01 18.43 -11.76
N LEU A 26 1.74 18.17 -11.41
CA LEU A 26 1.28 18.18 -10.02
C LEU A 26 2.06 17.18 -9.17
N PHE A 27 2.28 15.96 -9.69
CA PHE A 27 3.07 14.92 -9.01
C PHE A 27 4.53 15.31 -8.87
N LYS A 28 5.16 15.88 -9.92
CA LYS A 28 6.55 16.37 -9.88
C LYS A 28 6.77 17.48 -8.86
N ASP A 29 5.76 18.30 -8.61
CA ASP A 29 5.82 19.42 -7.66
C ASP A 29 5.53 18.98 -6.21
N ALA A 30 5.17 17.72 -5.99
CA ALA A 30 4.92 17.17 -4.67
C ALA A 30 6.17 16.51 -4.09
N ASP A 31 6.29 16.55 -2.77
CA ASP A 31 7.33 15.81 -2.06
C ASP A 31 6.96 14.32 -1.97
N TYR A 32 5.67 14.06 -1.78
CA TYR A 32 5.14 12.70 -1.59
C TYR A 32 3.82 12.53 -2.34
N VAL A 33 3.75 11.46 -3.13
CA VAL A 33 2.55 11.05 -3.86
C VAL A 33 2.20 9.63 -3.45
N ALA A 34 1.05 9.45 -2.84
CA ALA A 34 0.55 8.19 -2.36
C ALA A 34 -0.61 7.68 -3.21
N VAL A 35 -0.63 6.38 -3.48
CA VAL A 35 -1.72 5.71 -4.21
C VAL A 35 -2.13 4.43 -3.48
N ASN A 36 -3.43 4.12 -3.45
CA ASN A 36 -3.91 2.80 -3.10
C ASN A 36 -3.73 1.86 -4.29
N PHE A 37 -2.78 0.92 -4.19
CA PHE A 37 -2.56 -0.12 -5.18
C PHE A 37 -3.52 -1.28 -4.88
N GLU A 38 -4.69 -1.23 -5.51
CA GLU A 38 -5.89 -1.93 -5.03
C GLU A 38 -5.83 -3.46 -5.17
N ALA A 39 -5.11 -3.99 -6.17
CA ALA A 39 -5.10 -5.41 -6.44
C ALA A 39 -3.68 -5.96 -6.61
N PRO A 40 -3.44 -7.25 -6.30
CA PRO A 40 -2.14 -7.87 -6.52
C PRO A 40 -1.81 -7.98 -8.01
N VAL A 41 -0.51 -8.01 -8.34
CA VAL A 41 -0.05 -8.28 -9.70
C VAL A 41 -0.46 -9.69 -10.12
N ARG A 42 -0.85 -9.86 -11.39
CA ARG A 42 -1.26 -11.16 -11.94
C ARG A 42 -0.08 -12.11 -12.11
N GLY A 43 -0.39 -13.40 -12.23
CA GLY A 43 0.57 -14.44 -12.60
C GLY A 43 1.24 -15.13 -11.42
N VAL A 44 0.98 -14.68 -10.18
CA VAL A 44 1.51 -15.32 -8.95
C VAL A 44 0.37 -15.47 -7.94
N GLY A 45 0.43 -16.55 -7.15
CA GLY A 45 -0.58 -16.87 -6.15
C GLY A 45 -1.82 -17.56 -6.75
N LYS A 46 -2.83 -17.74 -5.90
CA LYS A 46 -4.10 -18.37 -6.25
C LYS A 46 -5.26 -17.54 -5.68
N PRO A 47 -6.39 -17.47 -6.41
CA PRO A 47 -7.56 -16.78 -5.89
C PRO A 47 -8.01 -17.36 -4.54
N ILE A 48 -8.19 -16.50 -3.55
CA ILE A 48 -8.76 -16.90 -2.26
C ILE A 48 -10.26 -17.12 -2.36
N CYS A 49 -10.80 -17.96 -1.48
CA CYS A 49 -12.25 -18.14 -1.37
C CYS A 49 -12.86 -16.93 -0.64
N LYS A 50 -13.63 -16.11 -1.36
CA LYS A 50 -14.33 -14.95 -0.81
C LYS A 50 -15.65 -14.71 -1.52
N SER A 51 -16.53 -13.91 -0.92
CA SER A 51 -17.69 -13.35 -1.63
C SER A 51 -17.27 -12.12 -2.40
N GLY A 52 -17.60 -12.05 -3.68
CA GLY A 52 -17.26 -10.95 -4.56
C GLY A 52 -16.10 -11.28 -5.52
N PRO A 53 -15.74 -10.35 -6.41
CA PRO A 53 -14.74 -10.59 -7.42
C PRO A 53 -13.35 -10.72 -6.82
N SER A 54 -12.55 -11.63 -7.38
CA SER A 54 -11.10 -11.65 -7.15
C SER A 54 -10.44 -10.79 -8.24
N LEU A 55 -9.70 -9.78 -7.82
CA LEU A 55 -9.03 -8.85 -8.71
C LEU A 55 -7.55 -9.20 -8.86
N THR A 56 -7.02 -8.84 -9.99
CA THR A 56 -5.57 -8.75 -10.25
C THR A 56 -5.31 -7.54 -11.14
N GLN A 57 -4.07 -7.13 -11.24
CA GLN A 57 -3.68 -6.09 -12.18
C GLN A 57 -2.40 -6.46 -12.94
N SER A 58 -2.08 -5.67 -13.96
CA SER A 58 -0.92 -5.89 -14.80
C SER A 58 0.38 -5.88 -13.99
N GLU A 59 1.30 -6.74 -14.34
CA GLU A 59 2.69 -6.75 -13.84
C GLU A 59 3.49 -5.48 -14.22
N ASP A 60 3.00 -4.73 -15.23
CA ASP A 60 3.57 -3.43 -15.60
C ASP A 60 3.06 -2.27 -14.71
N SER A 61 2.01 -2.49 -13.90
CA SER A 61 1.40 -1.46 -13.05
C SER A 61 2.35 -0.82 -12.06
N PRO A 62 3.22 -1.56 -11.34
CA PRO A 62 4.19 -0.96 -10.43
C PRO A 62 5.12 0.02 -11.14
N ALA A 63 5.77 -0.41 -12.23
CA ALA A 63 6.69 0.45 -12.99
C ALA A 63 5.97 1.67 -13.58
N PHE A 64 4.72 1.52 -14.02
CA PHE A 64 3.92 2.62 -14.54
C PHE A 64 3.71 3.71 -13.50
N ILE A 65 3.27 3.36 -12.29
CA ILE A 65 3.00 4.37 -11.24
C ILE A 65 4.29 4.95 -10.65
N GLU A 66 5.37 4.18 -10.53
CA GLU A 66 6.70 4.69 -10.14
C GLU A 66 7.19 5.73 -11.15
N ASN A 67 7.05 5.48 -12.45
CA ASN A 67 7.43 6.44 -13.50
C ASN A 67 6.60 7.74 -13.51
N LEU A 68 5.40 7.72 -12.91
CA LEU A 68 4.59 8.93 -12.71
C LEU A 68 5.06 9.75 -11.50
N GLY A 69 5.99 9.25 -10.69
CA GLY A 69 6.47 9.91 -9.49
C GLY A 69 5.73 9.53 -8.21
N VAL A 70 4.92 8.46 -8.24
CA VAL A 70 4.34 7.89 -7.01
C VAL A 70 5.45 7.24 -6.20
N ASN A 71 5.57 7.62 -4.93
CA ASN A 71 6.64 7.18 -4.04
C ASN A 71 6.14 6.63 -2.69
N ILE A 72 4.81 6.54 -2.51
CA ILE A 72 4.16 5.86 -1.40
C ILE A 72 3.08 4.94 -1.95
N ILE A 73 3.18 3.65 -1.66
CA ILE A 73 2.22 2.63 -2.08
C ILE A 73 1.46 2.12 -0.86
N MET A 74 0.16 2.35 -0.85
CA MET A 74 -0.75 1.86 0.18
C MET A 74 -1.31 0.51 -0.26
N LEU A 75 -1.11 -0.53 0.55
CA LEU A 75 -1.52 -1.91 0.23
C LEU A 75 -2.56 -2.48 1.19
N ALA A 76 -2.87 -1.80 2.30
CA ALA A 76 -3.94 -2.26 3.18
C ALA A 76 -5.31 -1.94 2.58
N ASN A 77 -5.80 -2.83 1.75
CA ASN A 77 -7.11 -2.76 1.12
C ASN A 77 -7.76 -4.15 1.02
N ASN A 78 -9.01 -4.20 0.61
CA ASN A 78 -9.81 -5.43 0.57
C ASN A 78 -9.52 -6.35 -0.61
N HIS A 79 -8.63 -5.96 -1.54
CA HIS A 79 -8.27 -6.75 -2.72
C HIS A 79 -6.82 -7.23 -2.72
N MET A 80 -5.93 -6.63 -1.92
CA MET A 80 -4.50 -7.00 -1.95
C MET A 80 -4.24 -8.48 -1.68
N MET A 81 -5.12 -9.15 -0.93
CA MET A 81 -5.01 -10.57 -0.63
C MET A 81 -5.77 -11.49 -1.60
N ASP A 82 -6.30 -10.96 -2.70
CA ASP A 82 -7.10 -11.72 -3.66
C ASP A 82 -6.37 -12.91 -4.33
N GLN A 83 -5.06 -12.87 -4.36
CA GLN A 83 -4.20 -13.93 -4.86
C GLN A 83 -3.34 -14.57 -3.75
N ASP A 84 -3.91 -14.63 -2.54
CA ASP A 84 -3.23 -15.17 -1.35
C ASP A 84 -1.94 -14.40 -0.98
N GLN A 85 -1.22 -14.89 -0.01
CA GLN A 85 0.04 -14.28 0.46
C GLN A 85 1.11 -14.25 -0.62
N GLU A 86 1.16 -15.26 -1.50
CA GLU A 86 2.10 -15.29 -2.63
C GLU A 86 1.88 -14.11 -3.60
N GLY A 87 0.61 -13.76 -3.88
CA GLY A 87 0.24 -12.62 -4.73
C GLY A 87 0.58 -11.29 -4.06
N CYS A 88 0.36 -11.18 -2.76
CA CYS A 88 0.74 -10.00 -1.97
C CYS A 88 2.27 -9.80 -1.97
N GLU A 89 3.02 -10.84 -1.65
CA GLU A 89 4.50 -10.81 -1.65
C GLU A 89 5.07 -10.44 -3.04
N ALA A 90 4.53 -11.05 -4.10
CA ALA A 90 4.93 -10.74 -5.47
C ALA A 90 4.66 -9.28 -5.82
N SER A 91 3.53 -8.73 -5.38
CA SER A 91 3.16 -7.33 -5.60
C SER A 91 4.13 -6.38 -4.90
N ILE A 92 4.49 -6.67 -3.65
CA ILE A 92 5.49 -5.89 -2.90
C ILE A 92 6.84 -5.91 -3.63
N LYS A 93 7.30 -7.09 -4.06
CA LYS A 93 8.58 -7.27 -4.76
C LYS A 93 8.61 -6.70 -6.19
N ALA A 94 7.45 -6.38 -6.77
CA ALA A 94 7.36 -5.82 -8.12
C ALA A 94 7.80 -4.35 -8.17
N PHE A 95 7.70 -3.61 -7.08
CA PHE A 95 8.23 -2.25 -6.96
C PHE A 95 9.75 -2.28 -6.88
N LYS A 96 10.44 -1.46 -7.66
CA LYS A 96 11.89 -1.47 -7.83
C LYS A 96 12.57 -0.16 -7.42
N GLY A 97 11.80 0.92 -7.32
CA GLY A 97 12.28 2.24 -6.94
C GLY A 97 12.46 2.42 -5.42
N GLU A 98 12.76 3.63 -5.02
CA GLU A 98 12.81 4.05 -3.60
C GLU A 98 11.41 4.28 -3.02
N THR A 99 10.47 3.43 -3.42
CA THR A 99 9.06 3.56 -3.07
C THR A 99 8.81 3.01 -1.67
N ARG A 100 8.12 3.78 -0.83
CA ARG A 100 7.66 3.30 0.48
C ARG A 100 6.40 2.48 0.32
N ILE A 101 6.46 1.23 0.76
CA ILE A 101 5.31 0.32 0.77
C ILE A 101 4.79 0.26 2.20
N ILE A 102 3.48 0.50 2.37
CA ILE A 102 2.85 0.57 3.69
C ILE A 102 1.55 -0.24 3.72
N GLY A 103 1.28 -0.88 4.87
CA GLY A 103 0.01 -1.55 5.14
C GLY A 103 -0.07 -3.01 4.72
N ALA A 104 0.98 -3.59 4.13
CA ALA A 104 1.07 -5.02 3.86
C ALA A 104 2.51 -5.51 3.97
N GLY A 105 2.67 -6.81 4.15
CA GLY A 105 3.96 -7.46 4.34
C GLY A 105 3.88 -8.53 5.43
N CYS A 106 5.02 -8.92 6.01
CA CYS A 106 5.01 -9.62 7.29
C CYS A 106 4.59 -8.65 8.41
N PHE A 107 4.37 -9.17 9.60
CA PHE A 107 3.78 -8.40 10.71
C PHE A 107 4.46 -7.05 10.96
N ASP A 108 5.77 -7.05 11.11
CA ASP A 108 6.53 -5.83 11.43
C ASP A 108 6.50 -4.80 10.29
N ASP A 109 6.42 -5.25 9.05
CA ASP A 109 6.33 -4.37 7.89
C ASP A 109 4.92 -3.81 7.71
N ALA A 110 3.90 -4.66 7.79
CA ALA A 110 2.51 -4.27 7.59
C ALA A 110 2.03 -3.25 8.63
N TYR A 111 2.42 -3.43 9.90
CA TYR A 111 2.03 -2.55 11.02
C TYR A 111 3.05 -1.46 11.35
N ARG A 112 4.08 -1.30 10.53
CA ARG A 112 5.11 -0.27 10.74
C ARG A 112 4.53 1.14 10.57
N LEU A 113 4.78 1.99 11.57
CA LEU A 113 4.59 3.43 11.41
C LEU A 113 5.77 4.01 10.60
N HIS A 114 5.50 4.50 9.40
CA HIS A 114 6.50 5.15 8.58
C HIS A 114 6.56 6.64 8.92
N VAL A 115 7.65 7.08 9.51
CA VAL A 115 7.86 8.50 9.83
C VAL A 115 8.61 9.17 8.69
N ILE A 116 8.07 10.29 8.24
CA ILE A 116 8.68 11.17 7.24
C ILE A 116 9.06 12.45 7.96
N GLU A 117 10.34 12.77 7.95
CA GLU A 117 10.86 14.01 8.50
C GLU A 117 11.29 14.96 7.37
N LYS A 118 10.79 16.20 7.41
CA LYS A 118 11.21 17.25 6.49
C LYS A 118 10.94 18.63 7.10
N ASP A 119 11.94 19.50 7.04
CA ASP A 119 11.85 20.91 7.50
C ASP A 119 11.42 21.02 8.98
N GLY A 120 11.88 20.09 9.83
CA GLY A 120 11.53 20.05 11.26
C GLY A 120 10.12 19.56 11.57
N VAL A 121 9.40 19.05 10.56
CA VAL A 121 8.07 18.46 10.72
C VAL A 121 8.16 16.96 10.54
N ASN A 122 7.60 16.20 11.50
CA ASN A 122 7.47 14.75 11.44
C ASN A 122 6.03 14.36 11.09
N VAL A 123 5.87 13.56 10.04
CA VAL A 123 4.58 13.00 9.63
C VAL A 123 4.63 11.49 9.72
N GLY A 124 3.77 10.91 10.57
CA GLY A 124 3.60 9.48 10.67
C GLY A 124 2.55 8.98 9.68
N LEU A 125 2.88 7.94 8.91
CA LEU A 125 1.98 7.28 7.97
C LEU A 125 1.72 5.86 8.42
N LEU A 126 0.45 5.50 8.52
CA LEU A 126 -0.02 4.15 8.80
C LEU A 126 -1.17 3.84 7.85
N CYS A 127 -1.10 2.69 7.16
CA CYS A 127 -2.13 2.25 6.23
C CYS A 127 -2.80 1.00 6.82
N LEU A 128 -4.12 1.05 6.97
CA LEU A 128 -4.91 0.02 7.64
C LEU A 128 -6.17 -0.29 6.85
N VAL A 129 -6.61 -1.53 6.89
CA VAL A 129 -7.88 -1.97 6.31
C VAL A 129 -8.82 -2.53 7.38
N HIS A 130 -10.10 -2.31 7.22
CA HIS A 130 -11.10 -2.99 8.04
C HIS A 130 -11.30 -4.43 7.53
N LYS A 131 -11.53 -5.37 8.46
CA LYS A 131 -11.83 -6.77 8.10
C LYS A 131 -13.20 -6.85 7.44
N GLU A 132 -13.23 -6.77 6.13
CA GLU A 132 -14.42 -6.87 5.28
C GLU A 132 -14.34 -8.07 4.33
N PHE A 133 -15.32 -8.21 3.45
CA PHE A 133 -15.48 -9.36 2.55
C PHE A 133 -14.21 -9.76 1.79
N GLY A 134 -13.44 -8.82 1.30
CA GLY A 134 -12.21 -9.09 0.55
C GLY A 134 -10.97 -9.25 1.43
N ALA A 135 -11.01 -8.77 2.67
CA ALA A 135 -9.90 -8.89 3.63
C ALA A 135 -10.02 -10.13 4.53
N LEU A 136 -10.98 -11.01 4.24
CA LEU A 136 -11.21 -12.22 5.04
C LEU A 136 -10.02 -13.17 4.97
N GLY A 137 -9.28 -13.24 6.03
CA GLY A 137 -8.44 -14.37 6.32
C GLY A 137 -6.95 -14.13 6.38
N LEU A 138 -6.45 -12.97 5.95
CA LEU A 138 -5.01 -12.79 5.84
C LEU A 138 -4.53 -11.50 6.49
N ASP A 139 -4.73 -11.42 7.80
CA ASP A 139 -3.97 -10.51 8.64
C ASP A 139 -2.50 -10.88 8.59
N ALA A 140 -1.63 -9.88 8.54
CA ALA A 140 -0.20 -10.10 8.56
C ALA A 140 0.23 -10.82 9.85
N THR A 141 1.07 -11.83 9.70
CA THR A 141 1.66 -12.58 10.81
C THR A 141 3.18 -12.49 10.75
N SER A 142 3.87 -13.00 11.79
CA SER A 142 5.33 -13.02 11.81
C SER A 142 5.96 -13.91 10.73
N LEU A 143 5.20 -14.84 10.15
CA LEU A 143 5.66 -15.79 9.15
C LEU A 143 5.02 -15.60 7.79
N ASP A 144 3.81 -15.02 7.76
CA ASP A 144 2.99 -14.95 6.56
C ASP A 144 2.77 -13.50 6.15
N TYR A 145 2.78 -13.25 4.85
CA TYR A 145 2.40 -11.96 4.28
C TYR A 145 0.90 -11.73 4.39
N GLY A 146 0.52 -10.52 4.72
CA GLY A 146 -0.86 -10.11 4.84
C GLY A 146 -1.03 -8.59 4.88
N THR A 147 -2.25 -8.13 5.12
CA THR A 147 -2.58 -6.71 5.29
C THR A 147 -2.71 -6.33 6.75
N ALA A 148 -2.47 -5.07 7.07
CA ALA A 148 -2.62 -4.54 8.43
C ALA A 148 -4.09 -4.21 8.73
N TRP A 149 -4.67 -4.85 9.75
CA TRP A 149 -6.06 -4.63 10.14
C TRP A 149 -6.20 -3.55 11.21
N ILE A 150 -7.15 -2.64 11.02
CA ILE A 150 -7.41 -1.53 11.95
C ILE A 150 -7.81 -2.02 13.36
N ASN A 151 -8.45 -3.17 13.45
CA ASN A 151 -8.90 -3.74 14.73
C ASN A 151 -7.81 -4.56 15.45
N HIS A 152 -6.60 -4.66 14.89
CA HIS A 152 -5.53 -5.39 15.56
C HIS A 152 -5.02 -4.62 16.78
N PRO A 153 -4.79 -5.26 17.95
CA PRO A 153 -4.36 -4.58 19.19
C PRO A 153 -3.07 -3.77 19.04
N MET A 154 -2.19 -4.17 18.12
CA MET A 154 -0.92 -3.46 17.85
C MET A 154 -1.12 -2.06 17.28
N VAL A 155 -2.24 -1.79 16.59
CA VAL A 155 -2.51 -0.45 16.04
C VAL A 155 -2.52 0.59 17.14
N ASN A 156 -3.28 0.36 18.22
CA ASN A 156 -3.32 1.26 19.36
C ASN A 156 -1.96 1.41 20.02
N LYS A 157 -1.23 0.30 20.18
CA LYS A 157 0.12 0.32 20.78
C LYS A 157 1.10 1.11 19.91
N THR A 158 1.07 0.95 18.59
CA THR A 158 1.93 1.68 17.66
C THR A 158 1.67 3.18 17.71
N ILE A 159 0.39 3.59 17.74
CA ILE A 159 0.00 5.00 17.80
C ILE A 159 0.36 5.60 19.16
N LEU A 160 0.05 4.91 20.26
CA LEU A 160 0.29 5.42 21.63
C LEU A 160 1.78 5.54 21.96
N ASN A 161 2.58 4.52 21.64
CA ASN A 161 4.02 4.56 21.95
C ASN A 161 4.72 5.74 21.26
N ARG A 162 4.29 6.11 20.05
CA ARG A 162 4.87 7.25 19.32
C ARG A 162 4.38 8.60 19.82
N SER A 163 3.15 8.69 20.35
CA SER A 163 2.67 9.94 20.96
C SER A 163 3.41 10.28 22.23
N GLU A 164 3.89 9.29 22.99
CA GLU A 164 4.68 9.46 24.21
C GLU A 164 6.13 9.91 23.92
N GLU A 165 6.74 9.45 22.82
CA GLU A 165 8.11 9.83 22.44
C GLU A 165 8.23 11.32 22.05
N HIS A 166 7.11 11.98 21.70
CA HIS A 166 7.09 13.39 21.29
C HIS A 166 6.60 14.37 22.37
N THR A 167 6.27 13.89 23.57
CA THR A 167 5.82 14.70 24.71
C THR A 167 6.87 14.84 25.83
N SER A 168 8.09 14.35 25.62
CA SER A 168 9.21 14.42 26.57
C SER A 168 10.29 15.41 26.13
#